data_d9c051bdad50298c770a37a2545194d6
#
_entry.id   d9c051bdad50298c770a37a2545194d6
#
_cell.length_a   1.000
_cell.length_b   1.000
_cell.length_c   1.000
_cell.angle_alpha   90.00
_cell.angle_beta   90.00
_cell.angle_gamma   90.00
#
_symmetry.space_group_name_H-M   'P 1'
#
loop_
_entity.id
_entity.type
_entity.pdbx_description
1 polymer ?
#
loop_
_entity_poly.entity_id
_entity_poly.type
_entity_poly.pdbx_seq_one_letter_code
_entity_poly.pdbx_strand_id
1 'polypeptide(L)'
;MSQLMRNILVWLAISGITFVAIQNIYNQSPSQNMNYSEFVSLVNKDQISQVSFKGDGYTIEGITQEGNSFTTTRPIYVQDDQLMTDLFEHRVEVLGEEPQRESIWTQLLVASFPILIILAIFFFFMRQMQGGMGGRGGPMSFGKSKARMLEGGKVKTTFRDVAGVEEAKEEVQELVDFLRDPSKFQKLGGKIPRGILMVGSPGTGKTLLARAIAGEAKVPFFTISGSDFVEMFVGVGASRVRDMFEQAKRQAPCIVFIDEIDAVGRHRGAGLGGGHDEREQTLNQLLVEMDGFEANEGIIIIAATNRPDVLDPALLRPGRFDRQVVVPLPDIKGREQILNVHVRKVPIDKDVETSYIARGTPGFSGADLANLVNEAALFAARSGKKKVSMEELELAKDKVMMGAERRSMVMSLDEKTKTAYHEAGHTIVGRALEHHDPVYKVSIIPRGRALGVTVFLPEEDKYSYSKESILDRICGLFGGRIAEELIYGEGGVTTGASNDIERATELARNMVTKWGLSEKLGPIKYDEEGDEPFLGRSAGSKSTSVS
;
A
#
# COMPACT_ATOMS: atom_id res chain seq x y z
N MET A 1 -15.89 40.11 -7.27
CA MET A 1 -17.08 39.25 -7.03
C MET A 1 -16.62 37.83 -6.73
N SER A 2 -16.99 37.29 -5.59
CA SER A 2 -16.65 35.92 -5.24
C SER A 2 -17.31 34.92 -6.20
N GLN A 3 -16.68 33.77 -6.43
CA GLN A 3 -17.18 32.71 -7.34
C GLN A 3 -18.58 32.22 -6.92
N LEU A 4 -18.88 32.28 -5.64
CA LEU A 4 -20.18 31.96 -5.06
C LEU A 4 -21.28 32.97 -5.52
N MET A 5 -20.96 34.25 -5.52
CA MET A 5 -21.90 35.30 -5.91
C MET A 5 -22.24 35.23 -7.41
N ARG A 6 -21.29 34.84 -8.25
CA ARG A 6 -21.50 34.65 -9.70
C ARG A 6 -22.36 33.42 -9.98
N ASN A 7 -22.21 32.35 -9.24
CA ASN A 7 -23.07 31.17 -9.38
C ASN A 7 -24.51 31.44 -8.93
N ILE A 8 -24.71 32.21 -7.87
CA ILE A 8 -26.03 32.62 -7.39
C ILE A 8 -26.74 33.48 -8.44
N LEU A 9 -26.01 34.43 -9.08
CA LEU A 9 -26.58 35.27 -10.15
C LEU A 9 -27.00 34.46 -11.38
N VAL A 10 -26.23 33.46 -11.76
CA VAL A 10 -26.60 32.56 -12.89
C VAL A 10 -27.86 31.74 -12.56
N TRP A 11 -27.94 31.18 -11.35
CA TRP A 11 -29.14 30.46 -10.92
C TRP A 11 -30.38 31.33 -10.81
N LEU A 12 -30.24 32.58 -10.34
CA LEU A 12 -31.33 33.57 -10.31
C LEU A 12 -31.78 33.94 -11.72
N ALA A 13 -30.87 34.10 -12.68
CA ALA A 13 -31.23 34.39 -14.08
C ALA A 13 -31.97 33.21 -14.73
N ILE A 14 -31.51 31.97 -14.53
CA ILE A 14 -32.17 30.76 -15.04
C ILE A 14 -33.56 30.61 -14.41
N SER A 15 -33.68 30.83 -13.11
CA SER A 15 -34.97 30.78 -12.40
C SER A 15 -35.94 31.85 -12.87
N GLY A 16 -35.45 33.06 -13.15
CA GLY A 16 -36.28 34.16 -13.72
C GLY A 16 -36.79 33.85 -15.11
N ILE A 17 -35.93 33.29 -15.99
CA ILE A 17 -36.33 32.91 -17.37
C ILE A 17 -37.37 31.76 -17.35
N THR A 18 -37.18 30.76 -16.50
CA THR A 18 -38.13 29.66 -16.33
C THR A 18 -39.46 30.14 -15.76
N PHE A 19 -39.44 31.08 -14.82
CA PHE A 19 -40.65 31.66 -14.26
C PHE A 19 -41.47 32.42 -15.31
N VAL A 20 -40.82 33.25 -16.14
CA VAL A 20 -41.49 34.00 -17.24
C VAL A 20 -42.05 33.04 -18.30
N ALA A 21 -41.31 31.97 -18.63
CA ALA A 21 -41.80 30.97 -19.58
C ALA A 21 -43.03 30.21 -19.05
N ILE A 22 -43.05 29.86 -17.77
CA ILE A 22 -44.18 29.21 -17.12
C ILE A 22 -45.40 30.16 -17.05
N GLN A 23 -45.20 31.44 -16.75
CA GLN A 23 -46.27 32.43 -16.67
C GLN A 23 -46.94 32.68 -18.03
N ASN A 24 -46.16 32.65 -19.14
CA ASN A 24 -46.72 32.73 -20.49
C ASN A 24 -47.56 31.51 -20.89
N ILE A 25 -47.24 30.33 -20.39
CA ILE A 25 -48.00 29.10 -20.64
C ILE A 25 -49.31 29.10 -19.82
N TYR A 26 -49.33 29.69 -18.64
CA TYR A 26 -50.51 29.73 -17.77
C TYR A 26 -51.53 30.81 -18.11
N ASN A 27 -51.18 31.84 -18.88
CA ASN A 27 -52.07 32.94 -19.22
C ASN A 27 -52.98 32.69 -20.46
N GLN A 28 -52.97 31.47 -21.03
CA GLN A 28 -53.98 31.10 -22.06
C GLN A 28 -55.27 30.72 -21.35
N SER A 29 -56.33 31.54 -21.55
CA SER A 29 -57.64 31.23 -21.06
C SER A 29 -58.14 29.90 -21.66
N PRO A 30 -58.81 29.04 -20.92
CA PRO A 30 -59.31 27.78 -21.45
C PRO A 30 -60.45 28.02 -22.41
N SER A 31 -60.19 28.00 -23.71
CA SER A 31 -61.25 27.94 -24.74
C SER A 31 -61.77 26.50 -24.80
N GLN A 32 -63.11 26.36 -24.85
CA GLN A 32 -63.75 25.05 -24.96
C GLN A 32 -63.64 24.54 -26.41
N ASN A 33 -62.97 23.35 -26.59
CA ASN A 33 -62.95 22.77 -27.95
C ASN A 33 -64.31 22.25 -28.33
N MET A 34 -64.88 22.79 -29.44
CA MET A 34 -66.19 22.47 -29.98
C MET A 34 -66.02 21.75 -31.33
N ASN A 35 -66.87 20.75 -31.59
CA ASN A 35 -66.87 20.08 -32.88
C ASN A 35 -67.45 20.98 -33.97
N TYR A 36 -66.91 20.90 -35.21
CA TYR A 36 -67.37 21.74 -36.32
C TYR A 36 -68.85 21.59 -36.59
N SER A 37 -69.43 20.39 -36.53
CA SER A 37 -70.87 20.15 -36.70
C SER A 37 -71.76 20.80 -35.61
N GLU A 38 -71.19 20.84 -34.38
CA GLU A 38 -71.86 21.50 -33.26
C GLU A 38 -71.83 23.01 -33.42
N PHE A 39 -70.70 23.57 -33.86
CA PHE A 39 -70.57 24.98 -34.22
C PHE A 39 -71.59 25.39 -35.25
N VAL A 40 -71.74 24.70 -36.41
CA VAL A 40 -72.75 24.97 -37.45
C VAL A 40 -74.17 24.90 -36.91
N SER A 41 -74.44 23.92 -36.01
CA SER A 41 -75.77 23.82 -35.36
C SER A 41 -76.07 25.00 -34.45
N LEU A 42 -75.07 25.57 -33.76
CA LEU A 42 -75.21 26.73 -32.87
C LEU A 42 -75.35 28.03 -33.68
N VAL A 43 -74.72 28.15 -34.85
CA VAL A 43 -74.92 29.24 -35.81
C VAL A 43 -76.38 29.26 -36.25
N ASN A 44 -76.91 28.12 -36.69
CA ASN A 44 -78.31 27.99 -37.13
C ASN A 44 -79.39 28.22 -36.04
N LYS A 45 -78.96 28.23 -34.75
CA LYS A 45 -79.81 28.48 -33.60
C LYS A 45 -79.67 29.89 -33.01
N ASP A 46 -78.97 30.80 -33.70
CA ASP A 46 -78.69 32.17 -33.27
C ASP A 46 -77.93 32.23 -31.93
N GLN A 47 -77.12 31.23 -31.60
CA GLN A 47 -76.42 31.15 -30.31
C GLN A 47 -74.93 31.56 -30.35
N ILE A 48 -74.48 32.02 -31.53
CA ILE A 48 -73.10 32.54 -31.70
C ILE A 48 -73.17 34.06 -31.82
N SER A 49 -72.30 34.75 -31.05
CA SER A 49 -72.21 36.20 -31.08
C SER A 49 -71.17 36.73 -32.06
N GLN A 50 -69.93 36.08 -32.00
CA GLN A 50 -68.80 36.56 -32.75
C GLN A 50 -67.92 35.37 -33.16
N VAL A 51 -67.30 35.46 -34.35
CA VAL A 51 -66.41 34.46 -34.90
C VAL A 51 -65.20 35.16 -35.50
N SER A 52 -64.02 34.64 -35.16
CA SER A 52 -62.75 35.08 -35.72
C SER A 52 -62.04 33.91 -36.44
N PHE A 53 -61.76 34.15 -37.74
CA PHE A 53 -60.96 33.20 -38.53
C PHE A 53 -59.50 33.49 -38.32
N LYS A 54 -58.74 32.45 -37.81
CA LYS A 54 -57.31 32.57 -37.61
C LYS A 54 -56.54 32.56 -38.94
N GLY A 55 -55.37 33.13 -38.92
CA GLY A 55 -54.49 33.24 -40.10
C GLY A 55 -54.08 31.94 -40.76
N ASP A 56 -54.31 30.78 -40.14
CA ASP A 56 -54.12 29.45 -40.70
C ASP A 56 -55.18 28.97 -41.64
N GLY A 57 -56.35 29.73 -41.71
CA GLY A 57 -57.49 29.45 -42.57
C GLY A 57 -58.38 28.29 -42.12
N TYR A 58 -58.05 27.59 -41.07
CA TYR A 58 -58.80 26.41 -40.59
C TYR A 58 -59.29 26.54 -39.17
N THR A 59 -58.64 27.30 -38.32
CA THR A 59 -59.02 27.48 -36.92
C THR A 59 -60.00 28.65 -36.83
N ILE A 60 -61.17 28.39 -36.23
CA ILE A 60 -62.20 29.32 -35.95
C ILE A 60 -62.35 29.46 -34.45
N GLU A 61 -62.13 30.65 -33.95
CA GLU A 61 -62.41 30.99 -32.55
C GLU A 61 -63.65 31.84 -32.49
N GLY A 62 -64.48 31.66 -31.49
CA GLY A 62 -65.70 32.45 -31.37
C GLY A 62 -66.21 32.59 -29.94
N ILE A 63 -67.20 33.39 -29.77
CA ILE A 63 -67.88 33.64 -28.50
C ILE A 63 -69.35 33.32 -28.70
N THR A 64 -69.95 32.52 -27.86
CA THR A 64 -71.41 32.28 -27.83
C THR A 64 -72.12 33.46 -27.23
N GLN A 65 -73.48 33.56 -27.46
CA GLN A 65 -74.29 34.61 -26.85
C GLN A 65 -74.28 34.61 -25.31
N GLU A 66 -73.94 33.47 -24.72
CA GLU A 66 -73.76 33.32 -23.27
C GLU A 66 -72.40 33.82 -22.75
N GLY A 67 -71.46 34.24 -23.64
CA GLY A 67 -70.15 34.78 -23.30
C GLY A 67 -69.06 33.71 -23.18
N ASN A 68 -69.32 32.44 -23.54
CA ASN A 68 -68.29 31.34 -23.48
C ASN A 68 -67.44 31.36 -24.75
N SER A 69 -66.14 31.37 -24.61
CA SER A 69 -65.20 31.27 -25.73
C SER A 69 -65.05 29.82 -26.18
N PHE A 70 -65.07 29.59 -27.48
CA PHE A 70 -64.85 28.26 -28.07
C PHE A 70 -63.81 28.32 -29.19
N THR A 71 -63.21 27.19 -29.47
CA THR A 71 -62.31 26.98 -30.62
C THR A 71 -62.82 25.76 -31.39
N THR A 72 -62.99 25.90 -32.72
CA THR A 72 -63.36 24.82 -33.62
C THR A 72 -62.40 24.79 -34.82
N THR A 73 -62.27 23.65 -35.46
CA THR A 73 -61.41 23.51 -36.64
C THR A 73 -62.25 23.09 -37.83
N ARG A 74 -62.20 23.89 -38.89
CA ARG A 74 -62.89 23.61 -40.17
C ARG A 74 -62.21 22.44 -40.86
N PRO A 75 -62.92 21.38 -41.31
CA PRO A 75 -62.32 20.29 -42.06
C PRO A 75 -61.73 20.71 -43.38
N ILE A 76 -60.54 20.34 -43.72
CA ILE A 76 -59.76 20.83 -44.88
C ILE A 76 -60.40 20.48 -46.22
N TYR A 77 -61.20 19.43 -46.29
CA TYR A 77 -61.82 18.94 -47.53
C TYR A 77 -63.27 19.31 -47.71
N VAL A 78 -63.85 20.15 -46.84
CA VAL A 78 -65.24 20.63 -46.96
C VAL A 78 -65.19 22.05 -47.48
N GLN A 79 -65.54 22.20 -48.75
CA GLN A 79 -65.86 23.54 -49.29
C GLN A 79 -67.28 23.92 -48.80
N ASP A 80 -67.31 24.66 -47.71
CA ASP A 80 -68.58 25.12 -47.11
C ASP A 80 -68.76 26.56 -47.46
N ASP A 81 -69.15 26.79 -48.71
CA ASP A 81 -69.45 28.16 -49.23
C ASP A 81 -70.72 28.74 -48.61
N GLN A 82 -71.52 27.88 -47.95
CA GLN A 82 -72.76 28.32 -47.26
C GLN A 82 -72.48 28.88 -45.88
N LEU A 83 -71.40 28.45 -45.21
CA LEU A 83 -71.05 28.88 -43.84
C LEU A 83 -70.98 30.43 -43.72
N MET A 84 -70.35 31.06 -44.69
CA MET A 84 -70.27 32.55 -44.68
C MET A 84 -71.66 33.20 -44.90
N THR A 85 -72.54 32.61 -45.73
CA THR A 85 -73.90 33.07 -45.94
C THR A 85 -74.72 32.87 -44.67
N ASP A 86 -74.63 31.72 -44.04
CA ASP A 86 -75.35 31.41 -42.78
C ASP A 86 -74.88 32.34 -41.63
N LEU A 87 -73.56 32.62 -41.52
CA LEU A 87 -73.03 33.55 -40.51
C LEU A 87 -73.59 34.99 -40.71
N PHE A 88 -73.75 35.44 -41.97
CA PHE A 88 -74.29 36.75 -42.25
C PHE A 88 -75.84 36.81 -42.10
N GLU A 89 -76.54 35.72 -42.47
CA GLU A 89 -77.99 35.63 -42.26
C GLU A 89 -78.35 35.65 -40.78
N HIS A 90 -77.57 34.98 -39.95
CA HIS A 90 -77.74 34.91 -38.49
C HIS A 90 -77.08 36.09 -37.74
N ARG A 91 -76.56 37.12 -38.46
CA ARG A 91 -76.00 38.37 -37.93
C ARG A 91 -74.79 38.10 -36.94
N VAL A 92 -73.99 37.07 -37.18
CA VAL A 92 -72.82 36.83 -36.43
C VAL A 92 -71.74 37.81 -36.86
N GLU A 93 -71.00 38.41 -35.88
CA GLU A 93 -69.89 39.29 -36.18
C GLU A 93 -68.68 38.48 -36.63
N VAL A 94 -68.20 38.70 -37.86
CA VAL A 94 -67.12 37.95 -38.46
C VAL A 94 -65.85 38.79 -38.48
N LEU A 95 -64.80 38.33 -37.77
CA LEU A 95 -63.45 38.93 -37.75
C LEU A 95 -62.47 38.05 -38.52
N GLY A 96 -61.55 38.67 -39.24
CA GLY A 96 -60.42 37.97 -39.88
C GLY A 96 -59.09 38.47 -39.29
N GLU A 97 -58.27 37.56 -38.89
CA GLU A 97 -56.89 37.89 -38.49
C GLU A 97 -55.97 37.81 -39.72
N GLU A 98 -55.05 38.75 -39.84
CA GLU A 98 -54.03 38.69 -40.89
C GLU A 98 -53.11 37.47 -40.64
N PRO A 99 -52.68 36.74 -41.69
CA PRO A 99 -51.77 35.64 -41.57
C PRO A 99 -50.46 36.13 -40.95
N GLN A 100 -50.08 35.60 -39.75
CA GLN A 100 -48.83 35.92 -39.08
C GLN A 100 -47.67 35.37 -39.92
N ARG A 101 -46.95 36.25 -40.58
CA ARG A 101 -45.67 35.91 -41.20
C ARG A 101 -44.59 35.80 -40.09
N GLU A 102 -44.32 34.60 -39.60
CA GLU A 102 -43.22 34.40 -38.72
C GLU A 102 -41.91 34.90 -39.37
N SER A 103 -41.22 35.78 -38.68
CA SER A 103 -39.94 36.30 -39.15
C SER A 103 -38.91 35.14 -39.25
N ILE A 104 -38.24 35.05 -40.40
CA ILE A 104 -37.14 34.06 -40.60
C ILE A 104 -36.10 34.13 -39.47
N TRP A 105 -35.93 35.32 -38.89
CA TRP A 105 -35.02 35.55 -37.77
C TRP A 105 -35.46 34.88 -36.48
N THR A 106 -36.77 34.80 -36.20
CA THR A 106 -37.30 34.09 -35.02
C THR A 106 -37.16 32.59 -35.18
N GLN A 107 -37.40 32.04 -36.37
CA GLN A 107 -37.19 30.62 -36.65
C GLN A 107 -35.69 30.22 -36.54
N LEU A 108 -34.79 31.04 -37.08
CA LEU A 108 -33.33 30.85 -36.96
C LEU A 108 -32.89 30.93 -35.51
N LEU A 109 -33.43 31.83 -34.71
CA LEU A 109 -33.06 32.00 -33.30
C LEU A 109 -33.52 30.80 -32.46
N VAL A 110 -34.75 30.34 -32.68
CA VAL A 110 -35.28 29.14 -32.01
C VAL A 110 -34.52 27.88 -32.40
N ALA A 111 -34.19 27.71 -33.68
CA ALA A 111 -33.42 26.56 -34.17
C ALA A 111 -31.95 26.53 -33.68
N SER A 112 -31.33 27.72 -33.52
CA SER A 112 -29.95 27.85 -33.04
C SER A 112 -29.80 27.72 -31.52
N PHE A 113 -30.85 27.94 -30.74
CA PHE A 113 -30.82 27.95 -29.27
C PHE A 113 -30.33 26.62 -28.65
N PRO A 114 -30.78 25.43 -29.09
CA PRO A 114 -30.25 24.17 -28.58
C PRO A 114 -28.76 23.99 -28.89
N ILE A 115 -28.32 24.44 -30.07
CA ILE A 115 -26.90 24.35 -30.48
C ILE A 115 -26.04 25.26 -29.60
N LEU A 116 -26.51 26.48 -29.31
CA LEU A 116 -25.81 27.41 -28.41
C LEU A 116 -25.74 26.89 -26.99
N ILE A 117 -26.78 26.20 -26.49
CA ILE A 117 -26.71 25.53 -25.17
C ILE A 117 -25.67 24.42 -25.17
N ILE A 118 -25.64 23.55 -26.17
CA ILE A 118 -24.65 22.46 -26.28
C ILE A 118 -23.25 23.04 -26.34
N LEU A 119 -23.03 24.09 -27.15
CA LEU A 119 -21.74 24.79 -27.21
C LEU A 119 -21.35 25.44 -25.88
N ALA A 120 -22.29 26.05 -25.17
CA ALA A 120 -22.04 26.64 -23.85
C ALA A 120 -21.67 25.56 -22.81
N ILE A 121 -22.40 24.43 -22.82
CA ILE A 121 -22.07 23.27 -21.96
C ILE A 121 -20.71 22.70 -22.33
N PHE A 122 -20.43 22.51 -23.60
CA PHE A 122 -19.13 22.02 -24.08
C PHE A 122 -17.98 22.97 -23.68
N PHE A 123 -18.17 24.28 -23.85
CA PHE A 123 -17.18 25.29 -23.45
C PHE A 123 -17.01 25.37 -21.92
N PHE A 124 -18.09 25.17 -21.17
CA PHE A 124 -18.04 25.07 -19.70
C PHE A 124 -17.25 23.84 -19.27
N PHE A 125 -17.51 22.65 -19.84
CA PHE A 125 -16.75 21.43 -19.58
C PHE A 125 -15.28 21.57 -20.01
N MET A 126 -15.02 22.16 -21.18
CA MET A 126 -13.66 22.38 -21.66
C MET A 126 -12.88 23.36 -20.76
N ARG A 127 -13.55 24.40 -20.26
CA ARG A 127 -12.95 25.34 -19.29
C ARG A 127 -12.74 24.71 -17.92
N GLN A 128 -13.62 23.82 -17.49
CA GLN A 128 -13.46 23.05 -16.26
C GLN A 128 -12.32 22.03 -16.39
N MET A 129 -12.14 21.41 -17.54
CA MET A 129 -10.98 20.55 -17.84
C MET A 129 -9.67 21.35 -17.90
N GLN A 130 -9.66 22.54 -18.49
CA GLN A 130 -8.46 23.40 -18.51
C GLN A 130 -8.11 24.01 -17.14
N GLY A 131 -9.11 24.32 -16.32
CA GLY A 131 -8.90 24.77 -14.93
C GLY A 131 -8.45 23.67 -13.98
N GLY A 132 -8.66 22.39 -14.33
CA GLY A 132 -8.22 21.20 -13.58
C GLY A 132 -6.82 20.69 -13.93
N MET A 133 -6.19 21.18 -14.99
CA MET A 133 -4.84 20.75 -15.41
C MET A 133 -3.70 21.33 -14.56
N GLY A 134 -3.98 22.25 -13.65
CA GLY A 134 -2.99 22.77 -12.67
C GLY A 134 -3.15 22.21 -11.26
N GLY A 135 -4.13 21.38 -10.98
CA GLY A 135 -4.43 20.79 -9.68
C GLY A 135 -4.09 19.29 -9.63
N ARG A 136 -3.54 18.85 -8.51
CA ARG A 136 -3.03 17.54 -8.09
C ARG A 136 -3.90 16.29 -8.37
N GLY A 137 -4.48 16.07 -9.57
CA GLY A 137 -5.35 14.91 -9.80
C GLY A 137 -5.88 14.69 -11.23
N GLY A 138 -5.26 15.23 -12.28
CA GLY A 138 -5.63 14.93 -13.67
C GLY A 138 -5.18 13.54 -14.14
N PRO A 139 -5.77 12.96 -15.22
CA PRO A 139 -5.39 11.65 -15.76
C PRO A 139 -3.90 11.51 -16.11
N MET A 140 -3.18 12.60 -16.32
CA MET A 140 -1.72 12.62 -16.54
C MET A 140 -0.90 12.51 -15.25
N SER A 141 -1.50 12.51 -14.05
CA SER A 141 -0.76 12.36 -12.79
C SER A 141 -0.47 10.91 -12.42
N PHE A 142 -1.07 9.92 -13.09
CA PHE A 142 -0.85 8.50 -12.81
C PHE A 142 0.60 8.03 -13.06
N GLY A 143 1.31 8.66 -13.98
CA GLY A 143 2.71 8.34 -14.30
C GLY A 143 3.75 9.09 -13.48
N LYS A 144 3.36 10.01 -12.57
CA LYS A 144 4.33 10.73 -11.74
C LYS A 144 4.84 9.84 -10.62
N SER A 145 6.14 9.92 -10.37
CA SER A 145 6.79 9.19 -9.29
C SER A 145 6.20 9.55 -7.93
N LYS A 146 5.98 8.53 -7.10
CA LYS A 146 5.64 8.67 -5.67
C LYS A 146 6.89 8.86 -4.81
N ALA A 147 8.07 8.95 -5.40
CA ALA A 147 9.32 9.11 -4.68
C ALA A 147 9.28 10.35 -3.77
N ARG A 148 9.65 10.14 -2.51
CA ARG A 148 9.76 11.23 -1.54
C ARG A 148 11.19 11.76 -1.56
N MET A 149 11.35 13.00 -1.96
CA MET A 149 12.64 13.67 -1.90
C MET A 149 12.83 14.30 -0.51
N LEU A 150 13.93 13.97 0.13
CA LEU A 150 14.44 14.65 1.31
C LEU A 150 15.65 15.47 0.88
N GLU A 151 15.56 16.79 0.98
CA GLU A 151 16.66 17.69 0.68
C GLU A 151 17.87 17.38 1.58
N GLY A 152 19.08 17.38 1.06
CA GLY A 152 20.29 16.95 1.76
C GLY A 152 20.55 17.67 3.10
N GLY A 153 20.12 18.91 3.25
CA GLY A 153 20.19 19.63 4.53
C GLY A 153 19.13 19.24 5.56
N LYS A 154 18.09 18.50 5.17
CA LYS A 154 16.99 18.03 6.03
C LYS A 154 17.20 16.61 6.53
N VAL A 155 18.12 15.84 5.95
CA VAL A 155 18.48 14.49 6.42
C VAL A 155 19.39 14.63 7.63
N LYS A 156 18.83 14.52 8.83
CA LYS A 156 19.56 14.65 10.10
C LYS A 156 20.25 13.36 10.54
N THR A 157 19.90 12.24 9.94
CA THR A 157 20.46 10.92 10.27
C THR A 157 21.87 10.79 9.77
N THR A 158 22.80 10.39 10.65
CA THR A 158 24.23 10.21 10.35
C THR A 158 24.68 8.81 10.81
N PHE A 159 25.92 8.42 10.55
CA PHE A 159 26.48 7.16 11.05
C PHE A 159 26.49 7.03 12.57
N ARG A 160 26.35 8.13 13.33
CA ARG A 160 26.19 8.11 14.78
C ARG A 160 24.84 7.53 15.24
N ASP A 161 23.85 7.55 14.37
CA ASP A 161 22.52 7.02 14.63
C ASP A 161 22.37 5.56 14.20
N VAL A 162 23.37 5.03 13.48
CA VAL A 162 23.46 3.63 13.03
C VAL A 162 24.45 2.93 13.94
N ALA A 163 24.05 1.82 14.53
CA ALA A 163 24.85 1.04 15.45
C ALA A 163 24.81 -0.46 15.10
N GLY A 164 25.84 -1.20 15.46
CA GLY A 164 25.87 -2.66 15.36
C GLY A 164 26.05 -3.22 13.95
N VAL A 165 26.58 -2.44 13.01
CA VAL A 165 26.84 -2.83 11.62
C VAL A 165 28.14 -2.16 11.14
N GLU A 166 29.23 -2.30 11.89
CA GLU A 166 30.46 -1.55 11.64
C GLU A 166 31.07 -1.89 10.28
N GLU A 167 31.10 -3.18 9.89
CA GLU A 167 31.61 -3.63 8.60
C GLU A 167 30.81 -3.03 7.43
N ALA A 168 29.50 -3.04 7.55
CA ALA A 168 28.64 -2.42 6.52
C ALA A 168 28.86 -0.90 6.44
N LYS A 169 29.15 -0.23 7.57
CA LYS A 169 29.50 1.21 7.56
C LYS A 169 30.83 1.47 6.88
N GLU A 170 31.84 0.63 7.15
CA GLU A 170 33.15 0.75 6.50
C GLU A 170 33.05 0.57 4.99
N GLU A 171 32.29 -0.44 4.53
CA GLU A 171 32.06 -0.68 3.10
C GLU A 171 31.38 0.50 2.39
N VAL A 172 30.46 1.20 3.07
CA VAL A 172 29.75 2.33 2.46
C VAL A 172 30.42 3.68 2.72
N GLN A 173 31.48 3.74 3.54
CA GLN A 173 32.22 5.00 3.79
C GLN A 173 32.84 5.56 2.52
N GLU A 174 33.34 4.70 1.64
CA GLU A 174 33.90 5.11 0.34
C GLU A 174 32.89 5.90 -0.51
N LEU A 175 31.59 5.55 -0.40
CA LEU A 175 30.51 6.25 -1.13
C LEU A 175 30.31 7.67 -0.61
N VAL A 176 30.37 7.81 0.72
CA VAL A 176 30.26 9.13 1.36
C VAL A 176 31.43 10.02 0.91
N ASP A 177 32.64 9.47 0.91
CA ASP A 177 33.85 10.20 0.50
C ASP A 177 33.77 10.60 -0.98
N PHE A 178 33.26 9.73 -1.85
CA PHE A 178 33.03 10.05 -3.25
C PHE A 178 31.97 11.14 -3.45
N LEU A 179 30.81 10.99 -2.80
CA LEU A 179 29.72 11.98 -2.93
C LEU A 179 30.15 13.37 -2.42
N ARG A 180 31.10 13.42 -1.47
CA ARG A 180 31.69 14.66 -0.96
C ARG A 180 32.74 15.25 -1.90
N ASP A 181 33.62 14.43 -2.46
CA ASP A 181 34.70 14.83 -3.37
C ASP A 181 34.93 13.79 -4.48
N PRO A 182 34.12 13.85 -5.56
CA PRO A 182 34.28 12.94 -6.71
C PRO A 182 35.63 13.08 -7.40
N SER A 183 36.24 14.28 -7.37
CA SER A 183 37.46 14.60 -8.11
C SER A 183 38.66 13.78 -7.64
N LYS A 184 38.72 13.44 -6.35
CA LYS A 184 39.77 12.64 -5.75
C LYS A 184 39.90 11.25 -6.38
N PHE A 185 38.75 10.60 -6.63
CA PHE A 185 38.68 9.24 -7.18
C PHE A 185 38.90 9.22 -8.70
N GLN A 186 38.38 10.24 -9.41
CA GLN A 186 38.55 10.37 -10.87
C GLN A 186 40.01 10.54 -11.29
N LYS A 187 40.79 11.30 -10.52
CA LYS A 187 42.24 11.53 -10.80
C LYS A 187 43.06 10.23 -10.77
N LEU A 188 42.62 9.23 -10.01
CA LEU A 188 43.29 7.93 -9.88
C LEU A 188 42.69 6.87 -10.84
N GLY A 189 41.71 7.24 -11.67
CA GLY A 189 41.02 6.31 -12.58
C GLY A 189 40.06 5.33 -11.89
N GLY A 190 39.78 5.54 -10.61
CA GLY A 190 38.81 4.74 -9.85
C GLY A 190 37.39 4.92 -10.37
N LYS A 191 36.70 3.81 -10.64
CA LYS A 191 35.29 3.78 -10.99
C LYS A 191 34.49 3.39 -9.75
N ILE A 192 33.51 4.21 -9.40
CA ILE A 192 32.64 3.93 -8.26
C ILE A 192 31.43 3.11 -8.70
N PRO A 193 30.94 2.20 -7.85
CA PRO A 193 29.74 1.44 -8.15
C PRO A 193 28.55 2.37 -8.38
N ARG A 194 27.80 2.13 -9.45
CA ARG A 194 26.59 2.92 -9.77
C ARG A 194 25.44 2.48 -8.88
N GLY A 195 25.41 1.21 -8.50
CA GLY A 195 24.37 0.64 -7.70
C GLY A 195 24.90 -0.26 -6.60
N ILE A 196 24.26 -0.20 -5.46
CA ILE A 196 24.54 -1.00 -4.28
C ILE A 196 23.29 -1.74 -3.86
N LEU A 197 23.42 -3.04 -3.66
CA LEU A 197 22.37 -3.87 -3.10
C LEU A 197 22.64 -4.13 -1.62
N MET A 198 21.80 -3.59 -0.74
CA MET A 198 21.81 -3.90 0.68
C MET A 198 20.98 -5.17 0.95
N VAL A 199 21.63 -6.19 1.47
CA VAL A 199 21.01 -7.49 1.75
C VAL A 199 21.02 -7.75 3.26
N GLY A 200 19.93 -8.29 3.80
CA GLY A 200 19.88 -8.67 5.21
C GLY A 200 18.46 -8.93 5.69
N SER A 201 18.34 -9.52 6.88
CA SER A 201 17.05 -9.81 7.50
C SER A 201 16.19 -8.56 7.70
N PRO A 202 14.85 -8.70 7.81
CA PRO A 202 13.98 -7.57 8.14
C PRO A 202 14.43 -6.92 9.46
N GLY A 203 14.32 -5.58 9.53
CA GLY A 203 14.62 -4.85 10.77
C GLY A 203 16.10 -4.62 11.08
N THR A 204 17.06 -5.05 10.24
CA THR A 204 18.51 -4.85 10.47
C THR A 204 18.99 -3.41 10.23
N GLY A 205 18.13 -2.52 9.74
CA GLY A 205 18.47 -1.10 9.60
C GLY A 205 18.95 -0.69 8.20
N LYS A 206 18.71 -1.48 7.15
CA LYS A 206 19.10 -1.15 5.76
C LYS A 206 18.65 0.24 5.32
N THR A 207 17.39 0.57 5.51
CA THR A 207 16.82 1.89 5.19
C THR A 207 17.45 3.01 6.04
N LEU A 208 17.78 2.73 7.30
CA LEU A 208 18.46 3.67 8.20
C LEU A 208 19.89 3.94 7.74
N LEU A 209 20.62 2.89 7.35
CA LEU A 209 21.99 3.00 6.83
C LEU A 209 22.02 3.81 5.53
N ALA A 210 21.08 3.56 4.60
CA ALA A 210 20.97 4.33 3.36
C ALA A 210 20.71 5.83 3.62
N ARG A 211 19.85 6.16 4.59
CA ARG A 211 19.64 7.55 5.03
C ARG A 211 20.88 8.15 5.68
N ALA A 212 21.61 7.36 6.45
CA ALA A 212 22.83 7.84 7.11
C ALA A 212 23.91 8.18 6.09
N ILE A 213 24.05 7.40 5.01
CA ILE A 213 24.97 7.72 3.89
C ILE A 213 24.63 9.09 3.31
N ALA A 214 23.35 9.35 3.01
CA ALA A 214 22.92 10.62 2.45
C ALA A 214 23.14 11.79 3.41
N GLY A 215 22.83 11.60 4.70
CA GLY A 215 23.02 12.63 5.72
C GLY A 215 24.50 12.94 5.98
N GLU A 216 25.36 11.92 5.97
CA GLU A 216 26.79 12.05 6.11
C GLU A 216 27.42 12.76 4.89
N ALA A 217 26.98 12.39 3.69
CA ALA A 217 27.42 13.03 2.43
C ALA A 217 26.76 14.40 2.21
N LYS A 218 25.69 14.74 2.92
CA LYS A 218 24.88 15.98 2.76
C LYS A 218 24.27 16.14 1.38
N VAL A 219 23.88 15.04 0.73
CA VAL A 219 23.25 15.03 -0.59
C VAL A 219 21.74 14.77 -0.49
N PRO A 220 20.94 15.16 -1.50
CA PRO A 220 19.53 14.82 -1.59
C PRO A 220 19.29 13.30 -1.56
N PHE A 221 18.21 12.87 -0.89
CA PHE A 221 17.83 11.48 -0.74
C PHE A 221 16.44 11.26 -1.28
N PHE A 222 16.34 10.51 -2.37
CA PHE A 222 15.08 10.04 -2.93
C PHE A 222 14.76 8.67 -2.37
N THR A 223 13.55 8.46 -1.86
CA THR A 223 13.13 7.15 -1.34
C THR A 223 11.82 6.72 -1.97
N ILE A 224 11.77 5.48 -2.41
CA ILE A 224 10.59 4.82 -2.97
C ILE A 224 10.59 3.36 -2.56
N SER A 225 9.41 2.77 -2.42
CA SER A 225 9.28 1.30 -2.27
C SER A 225 9.16 0.65 -3.64
N GLY A 226 9.75 -0.54 -3.81
CA GLY A 226 9.54 -1.36 -5.00
C GLY A 226 8.05 -1.64 -5.27
N SER A 227 7.25 -1.76 -4.22
CA SER A 227 5.80 -1.92 -4.33
C SER A 227 5.08 -0.71 -4.97
N ASP A 228 5.65 0.50 -4.87
CA ASP A 228 5.08 1.71 -5.49
C ASP A 228 5.18 1.70 -7.03
N PHE A 229 6.00 0.84 -7.58
CA PHE A 229 6.13 0.64 -9.01
C PHE A 229 5.15 -0.41 -9.58
N VAL A 230 4.58 -1.25 -8.71
CA VAL A 230 3.64 -2.29 -9.13
C VAL A 230 2.23 -1.70 -9.16
N GLU A 231 1.65 -1.60 -10.35
CA GLU A 231 0.29 -1.07 -10.56
C GLU A 231 -0.51 -2.02 -11.44
N MET A 232 -1.83 -1.85 -11.48
CA MET A 232 -2.70 -2.68 -12.34
C MET A 232 -2.69 -2.25 -13.81
N PHE A 233 -2.21 -1.04 -14.10
CA PHE A 233 -2.20 -0.49 -15.46
C PHE A 233 -0.82 -0.61 -16.10
N VAL A 234 -0.75 -1.26 -17.24
CA VAL A 234 0.49 -1.46 -17.99
C VAL A 234 1.17 -0.13 -18.34
N GLY A 235 2.47 -0.03 -18.07
CA GLY A 235 3.30 1.12 -18.38
C GLY A 235 3.34 2.22 -17.32
N VAL A 236 2.48 2.19 -16.30
CA VAL A 236 2.49 3.20 -15.23
C VAL A 236 3.74 3.07 -14.37
N GLY A 237 4.12 1.84 -13.98
CA GLY A 237 5.34 1.56 -13.23
C GLY A 237 6.59 2.03 -13.97
N ALA A 238 6.72 1.70 -15.25
CA ALA A 238 7.82 2.15 -16.11
C ALA A 238 7.89 3.68 -16.23
N SER A 239 6.76 4.36 -16.33
CA SER A 239 6.70 5.84 -16.36
C SER A 239 7.17 6.45 -15.03
N ARG A 240 6.81 5.85 -13.89
CA ARG A 240 7.27 6.30 -12.55
C ARG A 240 8.77 6.12 -12.38
N VAL A 241 9.32 4.99 -12.85
CA VAL A 241 10.77 4.77 -12.86
C VAL A 241 11.45 5.90 -13.62
N ARG A 242 11.03 6.18 -14.85
CA ARG A 242 11.60 7.24 -15.68
C ARG A 242 11.52 8.62 -15.01
N ASP A 243 10.37 9.00 -14.50
CA ASP A 243 10.15 10.29 -13.82
C ASP A 243 11.05 10.43 -12.57
N MET A 244 11.20 9.35 -11.78
CA MET A 244 12.10 9.32 -10.62
C MET A 244 13.55 9.58 -11.04
N PHE A 245 14.04 8.89 -12.07
CA PHE A 245 15.40 9.05 -12.55
C PHE A 245 15.64 10.42 -13.18
N GLU A 246 14.68 10.99 -13.88
CA GLU A 246 14.74 12.36 -14.38
C GLU A 246 14.84 13.39 -13.24
N GLN A 247 14.07 13.19 -12.16
CA GLN A 247 14.14 14.04 -10.98
C GLN A 247 15.50 13.92 -10.30
N ALA A 248 16.04 12.70 -10.17
CA ALA A 248 17.37 12.47 -9.61
C ALA A 248 18.48 13.16 -10.44
N LYS A 249 18.43 13.07 -11.77
CA LYS A 249 19.37 13.76 -12.68
C LYS A 249 19.39 15.27 -12.48
N ARG A 250 18.25 15.88 -12.21
CA ARG A 250 18.16 17.33 -11.97
C ARG A 250 18.74 17.77 -10.62
N GLN A 251 18.91 16.81 -9.68
CA GLN A 251 19.34 17.06 -8.31
C GLN A 251 20.69 16.39 -7.97
N ALA A 252 21.44 15.99 -8.99
CA ALA A 252 22.76 15.40 -8.80
C ALA A 252 23.75 16.41 -8.18
N PRO A 253 24.64 16.00 -7.25
CA PRO A 253 24.79 14.65 -6.74
C PRO A 253 23.69 14.26 -5.75
N CYS A 254 23.17 13.02 -5.84
CA CYS A 254 22.10 12.53 -4.98
C CYS A 254 22.12 10.99 -4.80
N ILE A 255 21.35 10.51 -3.85
CA ILE A 255 21.11 9.08 -3.63
C ILE A 255 19.65 8.76 -3.97
N VAL A 256 19.45 7.69 -4.76
CA VAL A 256 18.13 7.08 -5.03
C VAL A 256 18.07 5.78 -4.26
N PHE A 257 17.17 5.70 -3.28
CA PHE A 257 16.96 4.52 -2.47
C PHE A 257 15.66 3.81 -2.85
N ILE A 258 15.78 2.53 -3.20
CA ILE A 258 14.66 1.65 -3.56
C ILE A 258 14.55 0.58 -2.49
N ASP A 259 13.54 0.69 -1.62
CA ASP A 259 13.28 -0.33 -0.62
C ASP A 259 12.47 -1.48 -1.23
N GLU A 260 12.64 -2.69 -0.69
CA GLU A 260 11.90 -3.89 -1.15
C GLU A 260 12.00 -4.10 -2.68
N ILE A 261 13.21 -4.02 -3.23
CA ILE A 261 13.43 -4.15 -4.69
C ILE A 261 12.90 -5.50 -5.24
N ASP A 262 12.81 -6.52 -4.42
CA ASP A 262 12.26 -7.84 -4.76
C ASP A 262 10.77 -7.80 -5.16
N ALA A 263 10.04 -6.73 -4.83
CA ALA A 263 8.67 -6.53 -5.33
C ALA A 263 8.62 -6.38 -6.86
N VAL A 264 9.65 -5.76 -7.47
CA VAL A 264 9.76 -5.52 -8.91
C VAL A 264 10.79 -6.44 -9.56
N GLY A 265 11.91 -6.68 -8.86
CA GLY A 265 13.09 -7.36 -9.38
C GLY A 265 13.05 -8.88 -9.34
N ARG A 266 11.88 -9.50 -9.17
CA ARG A 266 11.75 -10.95 -9.04
C ARG A 266 12.02 -11.67 -10.37
N HIS A 267 12.63 -12.87 -10.29
CA HIS A 267 12.92 -13.78 -11.39
C HIS A 267 11.67 -14.03 -12.27
N ARG A 268 11.89 -14.19 -13.59
CA ARG A 268 10.88 -14.55 -14.58
C ARG A 268 10.37 -15.96 -14.29
N GLY A 269 9.27 -16.10 -13.58
CA GLY A 269 8.63 -17.39 -13.29
C GLY A 269 7.47 -17.63 -14.24
N ALA A 270 7.25 -18.90 -14.61
CA ALA A 270 6.11 -19.35 -15.41
C ALA A 270 4.79 -19.20 -14.63
N GLY A 271 4.27 -17.99 -14.50
CA GLY A 271 2.97 -17.69 -13.90
C GLY A 271 1.98 -17.22 -14.98
N LEU A 272 0.88 -17.95 -15.13
CA LEU A 272 -0.26 -17.57 -15.99
C LEU A 272 -1.06 -16.44 -15.32
N GLY A 273 -0.79 -15.16 -15.65
CA GLY A 273 -1.60 -14.05 -15.19
C GLY A 273 -1.06 -12.66 -15.60
N GLY A 274 -1.93 -11.75 -16.02
CA GLY A 274 -1.62 -10.43 -16.61
C GLY A 274 -0.93 -9.39 -15.71
N GLY A 275 -0.59 -9.73 -14.46
CA GLY A 275 0.22 -8.87 -13.58
C GLY A 275 1.74 -9.08 -13.72
N HIS A 276 2.18 -10.05 -14.56
CA HIS A 276 3.60 -10.30 -14.80
C HIS A 276 4.18 -9.34 -15.83
N ASP A 277 3.43 -9.01 -16.89
CA ASP A 277 3.89 -8.16 -17.98
C ASP A 277 4.24 -6.74 -17.51
N GLU A 278 3.48 -6.20 -16.57
CA GLU A 278 3.71 -4.86 -16.02
C GLU A 278 4.98 -4.81 -15.16
N ARG A 279 5.21 -5.83 -14.32
CA ARG A 279 6.42 -5.93 -13.50
C ARG A 279 7.66 -6.09 -14.37
N GLU A 280 7.59 -6.94 -15.41
CA GLU A 280 8.69 -7.14 -16.33
C GLU A 280 9.01 -5.86 -17.13
N GLN A 281 7.99 -5.14 -17.59
CA GLN A 281 8.18 -3.85 -18.26
C GLN A 281 8.83 -2.82 -17.32
N THR A 282 8.41 -2.78 -16.05
CA THR A 282 8.98 -1.89 -15.04
C THR A 282 10.42 -2.25 -14.71
N LEU A 283 10.72 -3.55 -14.55
CA LEU A 283 12.09 -4.03 -14.36
C LEU A 283 12.98 -3.66 -15.55
N ASN A 284 12.53 -3.92 -16.77
CA ASN A 284 13.28 -3.57 -17.98
C ASN A 284 13.55 -2.06 -18.06
N GLN A 285 12.56 -1.22 -17.70
CA GLN A 285 12.78 0.23 -17.65
C GLN A 285 13.80 0.61 -16.57
N LEU A 286 13.77 -0.02 -15.39
CA LEU A 286 14.76 0.20 -14.34
C LEU A 286 16.18 -0.14 -14.84
N LEU A 287 16.34 -1.28 -15.52
CA LEU A 287 17.62 -1.69 -16.10
C LEU A 287 18.11 -0.71 -17.17
N VAL A 288 17.22 -0.22 -18.03
CA VAL A 288 17.55 0.80 -19.06
C VAL A 288 18.00 2.10 -18.43
N GLU A 289 17.29 2.58 -17.41
CA GLU A 289 17.69 3.82 -16.70
C GLU A 289 19.04 3.66 -16.01
N MET A 290 19.29 2.51 -15.35
CA MET A 290 20.60 2.23 -14.72
C MET A 290 21.74 2.16 -15.72
N ASP A 291 21.53 1.54 -16.87
CA ASP A 291 22.52 1.43 -17.92
C ASP A 291 22.79 2.79 -18.60
N GLY A 292 21.78 3.68 -18.63
CA GLY A 292 21.83 5.01 -19.23
C GLY A 292 22.58 6.08 -18.42
N PHE A 293 23.08 5.75 -17.22
CA PHE A 293 23.91 6.69 -16.46
C PHE A 293 25.36 6.72 -16.94
N GLU A 294 25.92 7.90 -17.08
CA GLU A 294 27.37 8.05 -17.20
C GLU A 294 28.04 7.96 -15.81
N ALA A 295 29.25 7.43 -15.76
CA ALA A 295 29.99 7.20 -14.51
C ALA A 295 30.23 8.49 -13.68
N ASN A 296 29.98 9.66 -14.23
CA ASN A 296 30.32 10.96 -13.67
C ASN A 296 29.09 11.79 -13.23
N GLU A 297 27.86 11.27 -13.36
CA GLU A 297 26.65 12.04 -13.02
C GLU A 297 26.43 12.23 -11.51
N GLY A 298 27.20 11.55 -10.64
CA GLY A 298 27.12 11.72 -9.19
C GLY A 298 25.84 11.16 -8.56
N ILE A 299 25.14 10.26 -9.27
CA ILE A 299 23.94 9.57 -8.76
C ILE A 299 24.33 8.18 -8.31
N ILE A 300 23.99 7.83 -7.09
CA ILE A 300 24.18 6.47 -6.56
C ILE A 300 22.81 5.86 -6.28
N ILE A 301 22.59 4.67 -6.81
CA ILE A 301 21.37 3.89 -6.57
C ILE A 301 21.64 2.90 -5.46
N ILE A 302 20.84 2.92 -4.42
CA ILE A 302 20.91 1.95 -3.33
C ILE A 302 19.59 1.20 -3.30
N ALA A 303 19.63 -0.12 -3.46
CA ALA A 303 18.44 -0.95 -3.29
C ALA A 303 18.56 -1.78 -2.02
N ALA A 304 17.44 -2.10 -1.39
CA ALA A 304 17.39 -2.99 -0.24
C ALA A 304 16.46 -4.17 -0.50
N THR A 305 16.88 -5.36 -0.06
CA THR A 305 16.06 -6.57 -0.11
C THR A 305 16.29 -7.45 1.10
N ASN A 306 15.28 -8.21 1.48
CA ASN A 306 15.38 -9.28 2.46
C ASN A 306 15.56 -10.65 1.78
N ARG A 307 15.38 -10.71 0.45
CA ARG A 307 15.38 -11.95 -0.33
C ARG A 307 16.24 -11.81 -1.60
N PRO A 308 17.55 -11.86 -1.48
CA PRO A 308 18.43 -11.78 -2.64
C PRO A 308 18.27 -12.97 -3.61
N ASP A 309 17.80 -14.12 -3.09
CA ASP A 309 17.55 -15.37 -3.83
C ASP A 309 16.51 -15.25 -4.93
N VAL A 310 15.55 -14.34 -4.79
CA VAL A 310 14.46 -14.17 -5.76
C VAL A 310 14.73 -13.12 -6.83
N LEU A 311 15.85 -12.39 -6.74
CA LEU A 311 16.17 -11.31 -7.67
C LEU A 311 16.61 -11.81 -9.04
N ASP A 312 16.21 -11.10 -10.09
CA ASP A 312 16.67 -11.38 -11.45
C ASP A 312 18.18 -11.12 -11.55
N PRO A 313 18.98 -12.12 -12.03
CA PRO A 313 20.43 -11.97 -12.20
C PRO A 313 20.85 -10.78 -13.06
N ALA A 314 19.96 -10.29 -13.93
CA ALA A 314 20.21 -9.10 -14.72
C ALA A 314 20.44 -7.84 -13.86
N LEU A 315 19.85 -7.76 -12.67
CA LEU A 315 20.09 -6.66 -11.72
C LEU A 315 21.50 -6.68 -11.13
N LEU A 316 22.08 -7.87 -11.00
CA LEU A 316 23.39 -8.07 -10.35
C LEU A 316 24.58 -8.01 -11.33
N ARG A 317 24.32 -7.65 -12.60
CA ARG A 317 25.39 -7.51 -13.62
C ARG A 317 26.22 -6.25 -13.34
N PRO A 318 27.53 -6.29 -13.68
CA PRO A 318 28.40 -5.11 -13.59
C PRO A 318 27.80 -3.90 -14.29
N GLY A 319 27.90 -2.74 -13.65
CA GLY A 319 27.30 -1.48 -14.11
C GLY A 319 25.89 -1.22 -13.59
N ARG A 320 25.30 -2.15 -12.82
CA ARG A 320 23.99 -2.04 -12.16
C ARG A 320 24.19 -2.15 -10.64
N PHE A 321 23.67 -3.18 -9.97
CA PHE A 321 23.96 -3.46 -8.57
C PHE A 321 25.23 -4.32 -8.49
N ASP A 322 26.35 -3.71 -8.76
CA ASP A 322 27.64 -4.38 -8.85
C ASP A 322 28.37 -4.54 -7.50
N ARG A 323 27.87 -3.91 -6.44
CA ARG A 323 28.33 -4.12 -5.07
C ARG A 323 27.15 -4.58 -4.18
N GLN A 324 27.40 -5.62 -3.40
CA GLN A 324 26.46 -6.09 -2.39
C GLN A 324 27.03 -5.78 -1.00
N VAL A 325 26.22 -5.14 -0.17
CA VAL A 325 26.54 -4.85 1.23
C VAL A 325 25.61 -5.67 2.12
N VAL A 326 26.19 -6.58 2.88
CA VAL A 326 25.42 -7.42 3.80
C VAL A 326 25.23 -6.67 5.11
N VAL A 327 23.98 -6.56 5.55
CA VAL A 327 23.60 -5.99 6.85
C VAL A 327 23.07 -7.12 7.72
N PRO A 328 23.94 -7.80 8.48
CA PRO A 328 23.58 -8.98 9.28
C PRO A 328 22.75 -8.58 10.51
N LEU A 329 22.26 -9.58 11.23
CA LEU A 329 21.76 -9.37 12.59
C LEU A 329 22.94 -8.94 13.48
N PRO A 330 22.69 -8.02 14.44
CA PRO A 330 23.74 -7.50 15.29
C PRO A 330 24.26 -8.58 16.27
N ASP A 331 25.57 -8.60 16.49
CA ASP A 331 26.22 -9.35 17.56
C ASP A 331 25.89 -8.75 18.93
N ILE A 332 26.39 -9.33 20.01
CA ILE A 332 26.15 -8.85 21.39
C ILE A 332 26.54 -7.39 21.55
N LYS A 333 27.72 -6.99 21.04
CA LYS A 333 28.19 -5.60 21.11
C LYS A 333 27.31 -4.66 20.28
N GLY A 334 26.91 -5.09 19.09
CA GLY A 334 26.01 -4.36 18.23
C GLY A 334 24.63 -4.18 18.88
N ARG A 335 24.08 -5.22 19.51
CA ARG A 335 22.81 -5.13 20.24
C ARG A 335 22.90 -4.13 21.40
N GLU A 336 24.00 -4.15 22.16
CA GLU A 336 24.22 -3.17 23.23
C GLU A 336 24.30 -1.74 22.69
N GLN A 337 25.05 -1.52 21.60
CA GLN A 337 25.14 -0.22 20.95
C GLN A 337 23.76 0.28 20.46
N ILE A 338 22.97 -0.60 19.82
CA ILE A 338 21.61 -0.29 19.35
C ILE A 338 20.70 0.06 20.54
N LEU A 339 20.71 -0.73 21.61
CA LEU A 339 19.96 -0.44 22.82
C LEU A 339 20.36 0.93 23.37
N ASN A 340 21.64 1.25 23.45
CA ASN A 340 22.14 2.53 23.91
C ASN A 340 21.65 3.72 23.05
N VAL A 341 21.46 3.53 21.75
CA VAL A 341 20.86 4.55 20.87
C VAL A 341 19.38 4.76 21.19
N HIS A 342 18.62 3.70 21.42
CA HIS A 342 17.18 3.79 21.67
C HIS A 342 16.85 4.27 23.08
N VAL A 343 17.60 3.85 24.11
CA VAL A 343 17.36 4.28 25.49
C VAL A 343 17.68 5.76 25.73
N ARG A 344 18.50 6.41 24.90
CA ARG A 344 18.72 7.88 24.97
C ARG A 344 17.44 8.69 24.83
N LYS A 345 16.42 8.13 24.19
CA LYS A 345 15.12 8.79 23.94
C LYS A 345 14.08 8.55 25.03
N VAL A 346 14.41 7.74 26.02
CA VAL A 346 13.50 7.29 27.07
C VAL A 346 14.10 7.62 28.43
N PRO A 347 13.33 8.13 29.40
CA PRO A 347 13.82 8.35 30.76
C PRO A 347 14.09 6.99 31.43
N ILE A 348 15.35 6.63 31.60
CA ILE A 348 15.79 5.38 32.23
C ILE A 348 16.24 5.62 33.68
N ASP A 349 16.18 4.59 34.51
CA ASP A 349 16.73 4.62 35.86
C ASP A 349 18.21 4.20 35.86
N LYS A 350 18.89 4.35 36.98
CA LYS A 350 20.33 4.08 37.14
C LYS A 350 20.67 2.60 37.19
N ASP A 351 19.71 1.75 37.47
CA ASP A 351 19.83 0.29 37.53
C ASP A 351 19.87 -0.40 36.17
N VAL A 352 19.65 0.36 35.08
CA VAL A 352 19.56 -0.20 33.73
C VAL A 352 20.94 -0.52 33.17
N GLU A 353 21.19 -1.81 32.96
CA GLU A 353 22.36 -2.34 32.28
C GLU A 353 22.00 -2.89 30.89
N THR A 354 22.25 -2.11 29.85
CA THR A 354 21.97 -2.49 28.46
C THR A 354 22.75 -3.71 28.00
N SER A 355 23.94 -3.93 28.50
CA SER A 355 24.78 -5.12 28.24
C SER A 355 24.10 -6.42 28.65
N TYR A 356 23.38 -6.41 29.78
CA TYR A 356 22.61 -7.56 30.25
C TYR A 356 21.43 -7.88 29.34
N ILE A 357 20.69 -6.87 28.90
CA ILE A 357 19.60 -7.03 27.93
C ILE A 357 20.13 -7.50 26.58
N ALA A 358 21.28 -6.95 26.12
CA ALA A 358 21.90 -7.35 24.85
C ALA A 358 22.29 -8.83 24.84
N ARG A 359 22.87 -9.35 25.94
CA ARG A 359 23.14 -10.80 26.08
C ARG A 359 21.86 -11.62 26.06
N GLY A 360 20.80 -11.12 26.71
CA GLY A 360 19.52 -11.80 26.80
C GLY A 360 18.64 -11.75 25.53
N THR A 361 19.12 -11.17 24.43
CA THR A 361 18.34 -10.98 23.18
C THR A 361 19.08 -11.52 21.94
N PRO A 362 19.56 -12.79 21.93
CA PRO A 362 20.20 -13.35 20.74
C PRO A 362 19.23 -13.38 19.56
N GLY A 363 19.75 -13.05 18.38
CA GLY A 363 18.97 -13.05 17.14
C GLY A 363 17.98 -11.88 16.97
N PHE A 364 17.93 -10.92 17.90
CA PHE A 364 17.13 -9.71 17.74
C PHE A 364 17.72 -8.79 16.69
N SER A 365 16.85 -8.29 15.83
CA SER A 365 17.17 -7.21 14.89
C SER A 365 17.15 -5.85 15.61
N GLY A 366 17.65 -4.82 14.95
CA GLY A 366 17.55 -3.44 15.45
C GLY A 366 16.11 -2.99 15.69
N ALA A 367 15.17 -3.45 14.88
CA ALA A 367 13.74 -3.15 15.05
C ALA A 367 13.16 -3.85 16.30
N ASP A 368 13.56 -5.10 16.57
CA ASP A 368 13.11 -5.82 17.77
C ASP A 368 13.63 -5.15 19.04
N LEU A 369 14.88 -4.71 19.04
CA LEU A 369 15.47 -3.97 20.17
C LEU A 369 14.80 -2.60 20.39
N ALA A 370 14.45 -1.90 19.31
CA ALA A 370 13.68 -0.66 19.39
C ALA A 370 12.29 -0.89 19.98
N ASN A 371 11.62 -1.98 19.53
CA ASN A 371 10.33 -2.40 20.06
C ASN A 371 10.41 -2.78 21.53
N LEU A 372 11.47 -3.49 21.93
CA LEU A 372 11.71 -3.85 23.33
C LEU A 372 11.79 -2.62 24.24
N VAL A 373 12.54 -1.60 23.85
CA VAL A 373 12.65 -0.34 24.60
C VAL A 373 11.30 0.38 24.67
N ASN A 374 10.55 0.39 23.57
CA ASN A 374 9.22 0.97 23.54
C ASN A 374 8.22 0.23 24.45
N GLU A 375 8.23 -1.11 24.44
CA GLU A 375 7.38 -1.92 25.31
C GLU A 375 7.73 -1.71 26.79
N ALA A 376 9.02 -1.57 27.13
CA ALA A 376 9.45 -1.25 28.48
C ALA A 376 8.91 0.11 28.94
N ALA A 377 8.95 1.11 28.08
CA ALA A 377 8.36 2.42 28.37
C ALA A 377 6.84 2.34 28.60
N LEU A 378 6.14 1.51 27.80
CA LEU A 378 4.71 1.26 27.98
C LEU A 378 4.40 0.55 29.31
N PHE A 379 5.24 -0.41 29.73
CA PHE A 379 5.11 -1.06 31.05
C PHE A 379 5.31 -0.07 32.18
N ALA A 380 6.36 0.76 32.13
CA ALA A 380 6.61 1.80 33.11
C ALA A 380 5.42 2.78 33.23
N ALA A 381 4.89 3.22 32.09
CA ALA A 381 3.73 4.13 32.06
C ALA A 381 2.48 3.49 32.69
N ARG A 382 2.19 2.21 32.41
CA ARG A 382 1.07 1.47 33.02
C ARG A 382 1.21 1.30 34.52
N SER A 383 2.45 1.14 35.00
CA SER A 383 2.77 1.03 36.42
C SER A 383 2.87 2.41 37.13
N GLY A 384 2.61 3.52 36.41
CA GLY A 384 2.70 4.87 36.96
C GLY A 384 4.13 5.32 37.28
N LYS A 385 5.15 4.61 36.81
CA LYS A 385 6.57 4.95 37.00
C LYS A 385 6.95 6.12 36.07
N LYS A 386 7.84 6.99 36.52
CA LYS A 386 8.35 8.13 35.73
C LYS A 386 9.59 7.78 34.90
N LYS A 387 10.17 6.62 35.14
CA LYS A 387 11.39 6.11 34.50
C LYS A 387 11.25 4.62 34.26
N VAL A 388 11.94 4.14 33.25
CA VAL A 388 12.06 2.72 32.94
C VAL A 388 13.19 2.14 33.77
N SER A 389 12.90 1.12 34.57
CA SER A 389 13.89 0.36 35.33
C SER A 389 14.27 -0.94 34.60
N MET A 390 15.22 -1.67 35.15
CA MET A 390 15.63 -2.98 34.64
C MET A 390 14.47 -3.98 34.60
N GLU A 391 13.56 -3.91 35.58
CA GLU A 391 12.36 -4.76 35.67
C GLU A 391 11.46 -4.63 34.43
N GLU A 392 11.16 -3.39 33.98
CA GLU A 392 10.33 -3.18 32.80
C GLU A 392 11.03 -3.65 31.51
N LEU A 393 12.36 -3.51 31.42
CA LEU A 393 13.11 -4.03 30.27
C LEU A 393 13.09 -5.56 30.23
N GLU A 394 13.21 -6.23 31.38
CA GLU A 394 13.06 -7.68 31.47
C GLU A 394 11.65 -8.15 31.08
N LEU A 395 10.62 -7.49 31.60
CA LEU A 395 9.23 -7.79 31.24
C LEU A 395 8.98 -7.57 29.74
N ALA A 396 9.54 -6.51 29.17
CA ALA A 396 9.43 -6.23 27.74
C ALA A 396 10.15 -7.28 26.89
N LYS A 397 11.35 -7.69 27.29
CA LYS A 397 12.11 -8.78 26.65
C LYS A 397 11.30 -10.06 26.65
N ASP A 398 10.76 -10.46 27.79
CA ASP A 398 9.92 -11.64 27.90
C ASP A 398 8.70 -11.57 26.99
N LYS A 399 8.04 -10.41 26.92
CA LYS A 399 6.88 -10.19 26.06
C LYS A 399 7.23 -10.29 24.58
N VAL A 400 8.36 -9.73 24.15
CA VAL A 400 8.79 -9.75 22.75
C VAL A 400 9.24 -11.17 22.34
N MET A 401 9.96 -11.88 23.21
CA MET A 401 10.44 -13.23 22.93
C MET A 401 9.35 -14.30 22.98
N MET A 402 8.49 -14.25 24.00
CA MET A 402 7.58 -15.35 24.35
C MET A 402 6.10 -14.97 24.19
N GLY A 403 5.80 -13.70 23.90
CA GLY A 403 4.43 -13.19 23.86
C GLY A 403 3.89 -12.71 25.20
N ALA A 404 2.66 -12.19 25.16
CA ALA A 404 2.00 -11.65 26.36
C ALA A 404 1.63 -12.77 27.35
N GLU A 405 1.69 -12.44 28.66
CA GLU A 405 1.19 -13.32 29.73
C GLU A 405 -0.30 -13.56 29.60
N ARG A 406 -0.72 -14.82 29.72
CA ARG A 406 -2.13 -15.22 29.70
C ARG A 406 -2.69 -15.24 31.13
N ARG A 407 -2.82 -14.06 31.75
CA ARG A 407 -3.28 -13.90 33.14
C ARG A 407 -4.70 -14.41 33.39
N SER A 408 -5.53 -14.41 32.36
CA SER A 408 -6.91 -14.92 32.43
C SER A 408 -7.01 -16.45 32.37
N MET A 409 -5.92 -17.14 32.06
CA MET A 409 -5.91 -18.59 31.96
C MET A 409 -5.80 -19.20 33.34
N VAL A 410 -6.86 -19.85 33.79
CA VAL A 410 -6.87 -20.58 35.06
C VAL A 410 -6.43 -22.01 34.79
N MET A 411 -5.19 -22.33 35.15
CA MET A 411 -4.68 -23.69 35.13
C MET A 411 -5.07 -24.43 36.42
N SER A 412 -5.46 -25.70 36.29
CA SER A 412 -5.64 -26.55 37.46
C SER A 412 -4.31 -26.76 38.20
N LEU A 413 -4.37 -27.13 39.47
CA LEU A 413 -3.17 -27.42 40.24
C LEU A 413 -2.37 -28.58 39.64
N ASP A 414 -3.06 -29.59 39.12
CA ASP A 414 -2.47 -30.73 38.43
C ASP A 414 -1.70 -30.31 37.19
N GLU A 415 -2.30 -29.46 36.30
CA GLU A 415 -1.61 -28.93 35.13
C GLU A 415 -0.40 -28.08 35.47
N LYS A 416 -0.49 -27.22 36.50
CA LYS A 416 0.65 -26.44 36.97
C LYS A 416 1.79 -27.34 37.46
N THR A 417 1.43 -28.41 38.19
CA THR A 417 2.42 -29.35 38.71
C THR A 417 3.08 -30.14 37.58
N LYS A 418 2.31 -30.61 36.61
CA LYS A 418 2.86 -31.30 35.41
C LYS A 418 3.79 -30.38 34.61
N THR A 419 3.36 -29.13 34.37
CA THR A 419 4.18 -28.14 33.70
C THR A 419 5.47 -27.84 34.47
N ALA A 420 5.39 -27.75 35.80
CA ALA A 420 6.58 -27.53 36.63
C ALA A 420 7.59 -28.67 36.55
N TYR A 421 7.13 -29.92 36.56
CA TYR A 421 8.02 -31.06 36.35
C TYR A 421 8.61 -31.11 34.94
N HIS A 422 7.81 -30.77 33.94
CA HIS A 422 8.29 -30.69 32.57
C HIS A 422 9.43 -29.67 32.40
N GLU A 423 9.24 -28.44 32.88
CA GLU A 423 10.24 -27.38 32.81
C GLU A 423 11.46 -27.68 33.71
N ALA A 424 11.23 -28.32 34.86
CA ALA A 424 12.33 -28.79 35.70
C ALA A 424 13.16 -29.87 35.00
N GLY A 425 12.55 -30.76 34.22
CA GLY A 425 13.21 -31.74 33.39
C GLY A 425 14.21 -31.13 32.41
N HIS A 426 13.73 -30.15 31.62
CA HIS A 426 14.61 -29.38 30.73
C HIS A 426 15.76 -28.73 31.49
N THR A 427 15.46 -28.11 32.63
CA THR A 427 16.45 -27.41 33.46
C THR A 427 17.52 -28.34 33.98
N ILE A 428 17.15 -29.49 34.55
CA ILE A 428 18.09 -30.45 35.16
C ILE A 428 18.97 -31.04 34.07
N VAL A 429 18.40 -31.50 32.96
CA VAL A 429 19.13 -32.08 31.85
C VAL A 429 20.12 -31.06 31.26
N GLY A 430 19.63 -29.85 30.91
CA GLY A 430 20.47 -28.80 30.33
C GLY A 430 21.61 -28.35 31.24
N ARG A 431 21.40 -28.37 32.59
CA ARG A 431 22.47 -28.06 33.56
C ARG A 431 23.49 -29.19 33.76
N ALA A 432 23.06 -30.43 33.55
CA ALA A 432 23.92 -31.58 33.70
C ALA A 432 24.84 -31.84 32.50
N LEU A 433 24.54 -31.29 31.35
CA LEU A 433 25.26 -31.47 30.09
C LEU A 433 26.33 -30.39 29.91
N GLU A 434 27.55 -30.80 29.55
CA GLU A 434 28.71 -29.91 29.50
C GLU A 434 28.64 -28.88 28.33
N HIS A 435 28.15 -29.32 27.18
CA HIS A 435 28.10 -28.48 25.97
C HIS A 435 26.75 -27.84 25.72
N HIS A 436 25.84 -27.90 26.70
CA HIS A 436 24.55 -27.23 26.64
C HIS A 436 24.69 -25.75 27.03
N ASP A 437 23.84 -24.88 26.46
CA ASP A 437 23.79 -23.48 26.86
C ASP A 437 23.26 -23.37 28.31
N PRO A 438 23.74 -22.41 29.13
CA PRO A 438 23.31 -22.25 30.51
C PRO A 438 21.83 -21.86 30.62
N VAL A 439 21.19 -22.34 31.68
CA VAL A 439 19.81 -22.00 31.99
C VAL A 439 19.74 -20.53 32.40
N TYR A 440 18.97 -19.77 31.69
CA TYR A 440 18.71 -18.35 31.96
C TYR A 440 17.48 -18.12 32.84
N LYS A 441 16.35 -18.73 32.45
CA LYS A 441 15.08 -18.54 33.11
C LYS A 441 14.17 -19.75 32.96
N VAL A 442 13.45 -20.08 34.03
CA VAL A 442 12.40 -21.08 34.03
C VAL A 442 11.08 -20.43 34.49
N SER A 443 10.00 -20.68 33.83
CA SER A 443 8.70 -20.09 34.17
C SER A 443 7.57 -21.07 33.85
N ILE A 444 6.59 -21.14 34.76
CA ILE A 444 5.34 -21.86 34.54
C ILE A 444 4.15 -20.89 34.31
N ILE A 445 4.47 -19.63 34.01
CA ILE A 445 3.45 -18.63 33.64
C ILE A 445 3.12 -18.82 32.17
N PRO A 446 1.86 -19.09 31.82
CA PRO A 446 1.46 -19.30 30.43
C PRO A 446 1.70 -18.05 29.57
N ARG A 447 2.39 -18.25 28.44
CA ARG A 447 2.66 -17.18 27.46
C ARG A 447 2.42 -17.70 26.04
N GLY A 448 1.71 -16.93 25.22
CA GLY A 448 1.38 -17.34 23.85
C GLY A 448 0.68 -18.71 23.82
N ARG A 449 1.34 -19.73 23.27
CA ARG A 449 0.85 -21.13 23.22
C ARG A 449 1.47 -22.02 24.29
N ALA A 450 2.54 -21.57 24.93
CA ALA A 450 3.26 -22.35 25.93
C ALA A 450 2.64 -22.20 27.32
N LEU A 451 2.58 -23.30 28.07
CA LEU A 451 2.11 -23.32 29.46
C LEU A 451 3.26 -23.01 30.43
N GLY A 452 4.47 -23.39 30.06
CA GLY A 452 5.73 -23.07 30.73
C GLY A 452 6.82 -22.78 29.70
N VAL A 453 7.99 -22.38 30.15
CA VAL A 453 9.16 -22.18 29.30
C VAL A 453 10.46 -22.29 30.10
N THR A 454 11.42 -23.00 29.56
CA THR A 454 12.81 -22.99 30.00
C THR A 454 13.64 -22.32 28.93
N VAL A 455 14.25 -21.18 29.27
CA VAL A 455 15.10 -20.42 28.35
C VAL A 455 16.56 -20.69 28.65
N PHE A 456 17.27 -21.12 27.63
CA PHE A 456 18.73 -21.27 27.65
C PHE A 456 19.33 -20.13 26.83
N LEU A 457 20.38 -19.51 27.34
CA LEU A 457 21.08 -18.43 26.66
C LEU A 457 22.57 -18.72 26.58
N PRO A 458 23.17 -18.66 25.38
CA PRO A 458 24.61 -18.77 25.25
C PRO A 458 25.31 -17.57 25.92
N GLU A 459 26.46 -17.78 26.51
CA GLU A 459 27.29 -16.72 27.10
C GLU A 459 27.87 -15.79 26.03
N GLU A 460 28.12 -16.34 24.82
CA GLU A 460 28.64 -15.64 23.66
C GLU A 460 27.81 -15.98 22.40
N ASP A 461 27.87 -15.15 21.36
CA ASP A 461 27.27 -15.47 20.09
C ASP A 461 27.96 -16.65 19.43
N LYS A 462 27.23 -17.76 19.21
CA LYS A 462 27.75 -18.99 18.60
C LYS A 462 27.43 -19.02 17.12
N TYR A 463 28.46 -19.09 16.29
CA TYR A 463 28.34 -19.17 14.81
C TYR A 463 28.43 -20.60 14.28
N SER A 464 28.91 -21.54 15.12
CA SER A 464 29.02 -22.96 14.80
C SER A 464 28.68 -23.83 16.01
N TYR A 465 28.19 -25.03 15.75
CA TYR A 465 27.83 -25.99 16.77
C TYR A 465 28.63 -27.28 16.54
N SER A 466 29.27 -27.82 17.59
CA SER A 466 29.88 -29.13 17.54
C SER A 466 28.84 -30.24 17.55
N LYS A 467 29.19 -31.44 17.11
CA LYS A 467 28.36 -32.64 17.21
C LYS A 467 27.83 -32.86 18.62
N GLU A 468 28.70 -32.70 19.61
CA GLU A 468 28.40 -32.87 21.04
C GLU A 468 27.38 -31.82 21.51
N SER A 469 27.58 -30.56 21.15
CA SER A 469 26.62 -29.49 21.49
C SER A 469 25.21 -29.71 20.87
N ILE A 470 25.13 -30.28 19.66
CA ILE A 470 23.84 -30.61 19.05
C ILE A 470 23.18 -31.79 19.76
N LEU A 471 23.97 -32.83 20.13
CA LEU A 471 23.44 -33.95 20.89
C LEU A 471 22.95 -33.53 22.28
N ASP A 472 23.70 -32.67 22.97
CA ASP A 472 23.28 -32.12 24.26
C ASP A 472 21.98 -31.30 24.16
N ARG A 473 21.83 -30.52 23.09
CA ARG A 473 20.58 -29.81 22.82
C ARG A 473 19.40 -30.75 22.59
N ILE A 474 19.60 -31.84 21.84
CA ILE A 474 18.59 -32.87 21.63
C ILE A 474 18.19 -33.51 22.96
N CYS A 475 19.16 -33.87 23.79
CA CYS A 475 18.92 -34.40 25.13
C CYS A 475 18.14 -33.41 26.00
N GLY A 476 18.54 -32.13 25.98
CA GLY A 476 17.83 -31.06 26.69
C GLY A 476 16.36 -30.94 26.29
N LEU A 477 16.07 -31.06 24.99
CA LEU A 477 14.67 -31.03 24.46
C LEU A 477 13.84 -32.23 24.95
N PHE A 478 14.42 -33.41 25.15
CA PHE A 478 13.69 -34.56 25.70
C PHE A 478 13.50 -34.49 27.22
N GLY A 479 14.23 -33.60 27.92
CA GLY A 479 14.20 -33.50 29.38
C GLY A 479 12.82 -33.36 29.98
N GLY A 480 11.95 -32.53 29.38
CA GLY A 480 10.57 -32.31 29.81
C GLY A 480 9.71 -33.57 29.72
N ARG A 481 9.74 -34.24 28.57
CA ARG A 481 8.99 -35.49 28.36
C ARG A 481 9.45 -36.62 29.32
N ILE A 482 10.74 -36.78 29.49
CA ILE A 482 11.29 -37.82 30.36
C ILE A 482 10.92 -37.54 31.82
N ALA A 483 10.89 -36.29 32.25
CA ALA A 483 10.42 -35.91 33.57
C ALA A 483 8.94 -36.26 33.79
N GLU A 484 8.07 -36.02 32.81
CA GLU A 484 6.68 -36.45 32.87
C GLU A 484 6.55 -37.98 33.00
N GLU A 485 7.31 -38.72 32.21
CA GLU A 485 7.29 -40.17 32.21
C GLU A 485 7.80 -40.78 33.54
N LEU A 486 8.85 -40.21 34.12
CA LEU A 486 9.40 -40.66 35.42
C LEU A 486 8.44 -40.41 36.59
N ILE A 487 7.69 -39.30 36.57
CA ILE A 487 6.80 -38.93 37.69
C ILE A 487 5.41 -39.52 37.54
N TYR A 488 4.88 -39.56 36.32
CA TYR A 488 3.48 -39.97 36.09
C TYR A 488 3.34 -41.33 35.36
N GLY A 489 4.44 -41.96 34.95
CA GLY A 489 4.45 -43.15 34.13
C GLY A 489 4.11 -42.89 32.67
N GLU A 490 4.22 -43.92 31.80
CA GLU A 490 3.98 -43.79 30.35
C GLU A 490 2.57 -43.25 30.01
N GLY A 491 1.52 -43.68 30.77
CA GLY A 491 0.14 -43.24 30.59
C GLY A 491 -0.12 -41.78 31.02
N GLY A 492 0.78 -41.15 31.75
CA GLY A 492 0.66 -39.79 32.26
C GLY A 492 1.38 -38.74 31.44
N VAL A 493 2.05 -39.14 30.38
CA VAL A 493 2.77 -38.21 29.45
C VAL A 493 1.77 -37.38 28.65
N THR A 494 2.05 -36.11 28.52
CA THR A 494 1.16 -35.15 27.86
C THR A 494 1.61 -34.79 26.43
N THR A 495 0.76 -34.10 25.70
CA THR A 495 1.10 -33.52 24.39
C THR A 495 1.96 -32.26 24.50
N GLY A 496 2.31 -31.82 25.71
CA GLY A 496 3.12 -30.62 25.97
C GLY A 496 4.48 -30.67 25.28
N ALA A 497 5.08 -31.85 25.22
CA ALA A 497 6.38 -32.08 24.57
C ALA A 497 6.35 -32.07 23.02
N SER A 498 5.22 -31.80 22.36
CA SER A 498 5.13 -31.92 20.89
C SER A 498 6.12 -30.99 20.14
N ASN A 499 6.30 -29.77 20.60
CA ASN A 499 7.26 -28.84 20.01
C ASN A 499 8.72 -29.27 20.25
N ASP A 500 9.02 -29.82 21.41
CA ASP A 500 10.35 -30.30 21.75
C ASP A 500 10.73 -31.51 20.89
N ILE A 501 9.78 -32.42 20.69
CA ILE A 501 9.97 -33.58 19.81
C ILE A 501 10.17 -33.15 18.36
N GLU A 502 9.39 -32.17 17.88
CA GLU A 502 9.54 -31.62 16.52
C GLU A 502 10.95 -31.02 16.33
N ARG A 503 11.40 -30.17 17.24
CA ARG A 503 12.71 -29.54 17.19
C ARG A 503 13.86 -30.55 17.33
N ALA A 504 13.74 -31.51 18.23
CA ALA A 504 14.70 -32.58 18.39
C ALA A 504 14.83 -33.42 17.12
N THR A 505 13.69 -33.76 16.49
CA THR A 505 13.65 -34.51 15.23
C THR A 505 14.29 -33.73 14.10
N GLU A 506 14.02 -32.43 13.99
CA GLU A 506 14.62 -31.54 12.98
C GLU A 506 16.13 -31.45 13.14
N LEU A 507 16.64 -31.25 14.38
CA LEU A 507 18.08 -31.23 14.68
C LEU A 507 18.74 -32.56 14.32
N ALA A 508 18.16 -33.67 14.72
CA ALA A 508 18.67 -35.00 14.42
C ALA A 508 18.71 -35.26 12.90
N ARG A 509 17.65 -34.88 12.18
CA ARG A 509 17.57 -35.00 10.72
C ARG A 509 18.65 -34.14 10.04
N ASN A 510 18.75 -32.85 10.42
CA ASN A 510 19.76 -31.96 9.87
C ASN A 510 21.20 -32.43 10.16
N MET A 511 21.43 -32.99 11.33
CA MET A 511 22.71 -33.58 11.73
C MET A 511 23.11 -34.71 10.76
N VAL A 512 22.16 -35.54 10.35
CA VAL A 512 22.39 -36.66 9.45
C VAL A 512 22.46 -36.24 8.00
N THR A 513 21.49 -35.42 7.54
CA THR A 513 21.26 -35.14 6.09
C THR A 513 21.99 -33.90 5.58
N LYS A 514 22.12 -32.86 6.41
CA LYS A 514 22.68 -31.56 5.98
C LYS A 514 24.10 -31.33 6.45
N TRP A 515 24.43 -31.71 7.70
CA TRP A 515 25.70 -31.34 8.32
C TRP A 515 26.74 -32.43 8.24
N GLY A 516 26.42 -33.62 7.72
CA GLY A 516 27.36 -34.72 7.53
C GLY A 516 27.98 -35.23 8.82
N LEU A 517 27.26 -35.14 9.97
CA LEU A 517 27.75 -35.53 11.28
C LEU A 517 27.47 -37.00 11.63
N SER A 518 26.89 -37.76 10.69
CA SER A 518 26.65 -39.18 10.85
C SER A 518 27.91 -40.01 10.55
N GLU A 519 28.33 -40.86 11.46
CA GLU A 519 29.47 -41.78 11.25
C GLU A 519 29.17 -42.84 10.18
N LYS A 520 27.88 -43.23 10.06
CA LYS A 520 27.47 -44.27 9.09
C LYS A 520 27.36 -43.74 7.66
N LEU A 521 26.89 -42.48 7.51
CA LEU A 521 26.65 -41.88 6.20
C LEU A 521 27.81 -41.00 5.72
N GLY A 522 28.69 -40.59 6.62
CA GLY A 522 29.82 -39.72 6.31
C GLY A 522 29.44 -38.26 6.04
N PRO A 523 30.39 -37.40 5.65
CA PRO A 523 30.21 -35.98 5.43
C PRO A 523 29.62 -35.68 4.03
N ILE A 524 28.42 -36.17 3.77
CA ILE A 524 27.69 -36.01 2.49
C ILE A 524 26.35 -35.35 2.77
N LYS A 525 25.95 -34.41 1.91
CA LYS A 525 24.62 -33.78 1.96
C LYS A 525 23.63 -34.67 1.23
N TYR A 526 22.57 -35.10 1.92
CA TYR A 526 21.48 -35.94 1.39
C TYR A 526 20.18 -35.19 1.19
N ASP A 527 20.18 -33.90 1.45
CA ASP A 527 18.98 -33.08 1.28
C ASP A 527 18.94 -32.60 -0.18
N GLU A 528 18.09 -33.19 -0.97
CA GLU A 528 17.70 -32.61 -2.24
C GLU A 528 16.76 -31.45 -1.92
N GLU A 529 17.30 -30.25 -1.75
CA GLU A 529 16.49 -29.05 -1.95
C GLU A 529 15.96 -29.11 -3.37
N GLY A 530 14.66 -29.38 -3.49
CA GLY A 530 13.94 -29.34 -4.76
C GLY A 530 13.83 -27.91 -5.29
N ASP A 531 14.97 -27.28 -5.55
CA ASP A 531 15.12 -26.03 -6.27
C ASP A 531 15.94 -26.28 -7.55
N GLU A 532 15.38 -27.07 -8.47
CA GLU A 532 15.64 -26.87 -9.88
C GLU A 532 14.45 -26.15 -10.53
N PRO A 533 14.51 -24.83 -10.73
CA PRO A 533 13.47 -24.10 -11.46
C PRO A 533 13.49 -24.34 -12.97
N PHE A 534 14.29 -25.26 -13.48
CA PHE A 534 14.61 -25.31 -14.91
C PHE A 534 14.02 -26.46 -15.72
N LEU A 535 13.32 -27.42 -15.12
CA LEU A 535 12.65 -28.45 -15.93
C LEU A 535 11.17 -28.53 -15.54
N GLY A 536 10.34 -28.22 -16.55
CA GLY A 536 8.90 -28.30 -16.47
C GLY A 536 8.41 -29.62 -15.87
N ARG A 537 7.37 -29.52 -15.05
CA ARG A 537 6.53 -30.57 -14.48
C ARG A 537 6.88 -31.98 -14.99
N SER A 538 7.72 -32.70 -14.29
CA SER A 538 7.65 -34.15 -14.25
C SER A 538 7.03 -34.56 -12.91
N ALA A 539 5.84 -35.08 -13.00
CA ALA A 539 5.15 -35.77 -11.92
C ALA A 539 6.08 -36.87 -11.40
N GLY A 540 6.44 -36.81 -10.12
CA GLY A 540 7.15 -37.90 -9.45
C GLY A 540 8.45 -37.48 -8.76
N SER A 541 8.42 -36.52 -7.81
CA SER A 541 9.47 -36.47 -6.80
C SER A 541 9.32 -37.71 -5.92
N LYS A 542 10.10 -38.74 -6.19
CA LYS A 542 10.41 -39.78 -5.19
C LYS A 542 11.20 -39.07 -4.09
N SER A 543 10.55 -38.68 -3.00
CA SER A 543 11.25 -38.42 -1.77
C SER A 543 11.97 -39.70 -1.38
N THR A 544 13.28 -39.76 -1.54
CA THR A 544 14.08 -40.77 -0.89
C THR A 544 14.01 -40.47 0.60
N SER A 545 13.01 -41.06 1.26
CA SER A 545 12.95 -41.07 2.73
C SER A 545 14.14 -41.91 3.22
N VAL A 546 15.17 -41.22 3.67
CA VAL A 546 16.21 -41.87 4.49
C VAL A 546 15.58 -42.08 5.86
N SER A 547 15.22 -43.33 6.17
CA SER A 547 14.74 -43.76 7.48
C SER A 547 15.86 -43.81 8.50
#